data_f9521a286b94f6f7fd749e86e898ccd1
#
_entry.id   f9521a286b94f6f7fd749e86e898ccd1
#
_cell.length_a   1.000
_cell.length_b   1.000
_cell.length_c   1.000
_cell.angle_alpha   90.00
_cell.angle_beta   90.00
_cell.angle_gamma   90.00
#
_symmetry.space_group_name_H-M   'P 1'
#
loop_
_entity.id
_entity.type
_entity.pdbx_description
1 polymer ?
#
loop_
_entity_poly.entity_id
_entity_poly.type
_entity_poly.pdbx_seq_one_letter_code
_entity_poly.pdbx_strand_id
1 'polypeptide(L)'
;MNRWTYMRIWCNSIVIGLTTGLITYAVLMLIINLFGTSSDSEDNLTQDVVATQRYGTETYWQDIIQKEIGGEKEYRLDDGTRVDLLFEDKACEIDWANKWAEGIGQSIYYGLKTKRPPLVILLAKKDGWEKYRDRVEYCDIECWVYDTRIEGWVDEE
;
A
#
# COMPACT_ATOMS: atom_id res chain seq x y z
N MET A 1 -29.51 -71.09 -7.52
CA MET A 1 -28.45 -70.28 -6.96
C MET A 1 -28.94 -69.81 -5.58
N ASN A 2 -28.25 -70.16 -4.51
CA ASN A 2 -28.72 -69.99 -3.13
C ASN A 2 -28.62 -68.52 -2.66
N ARG A 3 -29.62 -68.06 -1.88
CA ARG A 3 -29.67 -66.68 -1.29
C ARG A 3 -28.34 -66.27 -0.59
N TRP A 4 -27.58 -67.22 -0.06
CA TRP A 4 -26.30 -67.02 0.59
C TRP A 4 -25.17 -66.60 -0.36
N THR A 5 -25.22 -66.99 -1.62
CA THR A 5 -24.22 -66.61 -2.63
C THR A 5 -24.39 -65.12 -3.05
N TYR A 6 -25.63 -64.65 -3.15
CA TYR A 6 -25.93 -63.25 -3.45
C TYR A 6 -25.50 -62.30 -2.34
N MET A 7 -25.74 -62.68 -1.09
CA MET A 7 -25.34 -61.88 0.07
C MET A 7 -23.81 -61.73 0.19
N ARG A 8 -23.05 -62.78 -0.10
CA ARG A 8 -21.58 -62.72 -0.07
C ARG A 8 -21.01 -61.81 -1.19
N ILE A 9 -21.58 -61.83 -2.36
CA ILE A 9 -21.15 -60.98 -3.48
C ILE A 9 -21.47 -59.52 -3.16
N TRP A 10 -22.63 -59.25 -2.57
CA TRP A 10 -23.04 -57.92 -2.18
C TRP A 10 -22.17 -57.30 -1.08
N CYS A 11 -21.89 -58.07 -0.02
CA CYS A 11 -20.99 -57.61 1.05
C CYS A 11 -19.56 -57.37 0.54
N ASN A 12 -19.01 -58.22 -0.34
CA ASN A 12 -17.68 -57.99 -0.89
C ASN A 12 -17.62 -56.74 -1.80
N SER A 13 -18.65 -56.47 -2.57
CA SER A 13 -18.71 -55.28 -3.43
C SER A 13 -18.79 -53.99 -2.62
N ILE A 14 -19.53 -53.99 -1.49
CA ILE A 14 -19.60 -52.82 -0.59
C ILE A 14 -18.27 -52.58 0.12
N VAL A 15 -17.61 -53.64 0.59
CA VAL A 15 -16.31 -53.53 1.28
C VAL A 15 -15.23 -53.06 0.31
N ILE A 16 -15.19 -53.53 -0.91
CA ILE A 16 -14.23 -53.06 -1.93
C ILE A 16 -14.51 -51.59 -2.31
N GLY A 17 -15.78 -51.18 -2.44
CA GLY A 17 -16.12 -49.80 -2.72
C GLY A 17 -15.72 -48.79 -1.60
N LEU A 18 -15.88 -49.21 -0.34
CA LEU A 18 -15.49 -48.38 0.82
C LEU A 18 -13.98 -48.28 0.97
N THR A 19 -13.23 -49.38 0.71
CA THR A 19 -11.76 -49.38 0.82
C THR A 19 -11.12 -48.57 -0.31
N THR A 20 -11.63 -48.64 -1.53
CA THR A 20 -11.13 -47.81 -2.65
C THR A 20 -11.43 -46.35 -2.42
N GLY A 21 -12.59 -45.97 -1.90
CA GLY A 21 -12.95 -44.61 -1.54
C GLY A 21 -12.03 -44.01 -0.48
N LEU A 22 -11.72 -44.78 0.56
CA LEU A 22 -10.80 -44.37 1.62
C LEU A 22 -9.37 -44.19 1.13
N ILE A 23 -8.90 -45.06 0.25
CA ILE A 23 -7.55 -44.98 -0.32
C ILE A 23 -7.44 -43.76 -1.24
N THR A 24 -8.43 -43.51 -2.10
CA THR A 24 -8.42 -42.32 -2.98
C THR A 24 -8.50 -41.04 -2.16
N TYR A 25 -9.29 -40.97 -1.12
CA TYR A 25 -9.34 -39.81 -0.21
C TYR A 25 -8.02 -39.59 0.52
N ALA A 26 -7.40 -40.66 1.04
CA ALA A 26 -6.09 -40.57 1.71
C ALA A 26 -4.97 -40.11 0.75
N VAL A 27 -4.96 -40.62 -0.49
CA VAL A 27 -4.02 -40.17 -1.52
C VAL A 27 -4.25 -38.71 -1.92
N LEU A 28 -5.50 -38.30 -2.06
CA LEU A 28 -5.84 -36.91 -2.37
C LEU A 28 -5.40 -35.98 -1.22
N MET A 29 -5.63 -36.36 0.03
CA MET A 29 -5.18 -35.59 1.20
C MET A 29 -3.66 -35.58 1.31
N LEU A 30 -2.96 -36.67 0.95
CA LEU A 30 -1.51 -36.70 0.90
C LEU A 30 -0.96 -35.76 -0.19
N ILE A 31 -1.60 -35.75 -1.37
CA ILE A 31 -1.26 -34.83 -2.45
C ILE A 31 -1.49 -33.38 -2.04
N ILE A 32 -2.63 -33.08 -1.40
CA ILE A 32 -2.91 -31.73 -0.86
C ILE A 32 -1.88 -31.36 0.20
N ASN A 33 -1.41 -32.27 1.05
CA ASN A 33 -0.37 -31.98 2.03
C ASN A 33 1.05 -31.90 1.43
N LEU A 34 1.34 -32.63 0.34
CA LEU A 34 2.65 -32.57 -0.35
C LEU A 34 2.76 -31.45 -1.37
N PHE A 35 1.64 -31.08 -1.99
CA PHE A 35 1.53 -30.00 -2.97
C PHE A 35 0.59 -28.89 -2.47
N GLY A 36 0.14 -28.99 -1.22
CA GLY A 36 -0.76 -28.06 -0.56
C GLY A 36 -0.15 -26.68 -0.49
N THR A 37 -0.66 -25.91 -1.35
CA THR A 37 -0.86 -24.46 -1.31
C THR A 37 0.16 -23.71 -0.48
N SER A 38 1.29 -23.44 -1.05
CA SER A 38 2.06 -22.24 -0.73
C SER A 38 1.30 -21.00 -1.26
N SER A 39 0.08 -20.77 -0.76
CA SER A 39 -0.63 -19.52 -0.98
C SER A 39 0.13 -18.33 -0.38
N ASP A 40 0.95 -18.59 0.63
CA ASP A 40 1.79 -17.57 1.27
C ASP A 40 2.93 -17.06 0.37
N SER A 41 3.34 -17.82 -0.66
CA SER A 41 4.42 -17.40 -1.56
C SER A 41 3.96 -16.51 -2.72
N GLU A 42 2.73 -16.66 -3.18
CA GLU A 42 2.19 -15.79 -4.24
C GLU A 42 1.82 -14.41 -3.69
N ASP A 43 1.26 -14.34 -2.47
CA ASP A 43 0.93 -13.07 -1.83
C ASP A 43 2.19 -12.27 -1.47
N ASN A 44 3.25 -12.92 -0.99
CA ASN A 44 4.52 -12.26 -0.71
C ASN A 44 5.20 -11.77 -2.00
N LEU A 45 5.21 -12.56 -3.06
CA LEU A 45 5.83 -12.20 -4.33
C LEU A 45 5.11 -11.00 -4.99
N THR A 46 3.79 -10.96 -4.92
CA THR A 46 3.00 -9.83 -5.44
C THR A 46 3.19 -8.57 -4.60
N GLN A 47 3.30 -8.68 -3.28
CA GLN A 47 3.59 -7.55 -2.39
C GLN A 47 4.99 -6.99 -2.64
N ASP A 48 6.01 -7.82 -2.79
CA ASP A 48 7.38 -7.41 -3.08
C ASP A 48 7.49 -6.73 -4.46
N VAL A 49 6.80 -7.26 -5.47
CA VAL A 49 6.78 -6.65 -6.81
C VAL A 49 6.06 -5.29 -6.77
N VAL A 50 4.92 -5.18 -6.09
CA VAL A 50 4.19 -3.92 -5.94
C VAL A 50 5.01 -2.91 -5.15
N ALA A 51 5.67 -3.33 -4.07
CA ALA A 51 6.54 -2.46 -3.28
C ALA A 51 7.72 -1.94 -4.11
N THR A 52 8.38 -2.81 -4.87
CA THR A 52 9.49 -2.43 -5.76
C THR A 52 9.05 -1.47 -6.86
N GLN A 53 7.84 -1.66 -7.41
CA GLN A 53 7.29 -0.78 -8.45
C GLN A 53 6.90 0.61 -7.89
N ARG A 54 6.57 0.72 -6.60
CA ARG A 54 6.21 1.98 -5.94
C ARG A 54 7.42 2.74 -5.41
N TYR A 55 8.57 2.09 -5.21
CA TYR A 55 9.76 2.73 -4.67
C TYR A 55 10.17 3.98 -5.46
N GLY A 56 10.42 5.07 -4.76
CA GLY A 56 10.82 6.34 -5.35
C GLY A 56 9.71 7.12 -6.06
N THR A 57 8.46 6.66 -6.03
CA THR A 57 7.31 7.45 -6.47
C THR A 57 6.93 8.47 -5.40
N GLU A 58 6.18 9.50 -5.78
CA GLU A 58 5.62 10.49 -4.85
C GLU A 58 4.79 9.82 -3.75
N THR A 59 3.87 8.94 -4.15
CA THR A 59 3.03 8.17 -3.21
C THR A 59 3.85 7.33 -2.21
N TYR A 60 4.98 6.79 -2.65
CA TYR A 60 5.90 6.06 -1.76
C TYR A 60 6.44 6.98 -0.65
N TRP A 61 6.88 8.19 -1.02
CA TRP A 61 7.40 9.16 -0.06
C TRP A 61 6.30 9.73 0.85
N GLN A 62 5.10 9.96 0.32
CA GLN A 62 3.93 10.32 1.13
C GLN A 62 3.64 9.27 2.22
N ASP A 63 3.76 7.97 1.90
CA ASP A 63 3.58 6.88 2.87
C ASP A 63 4.65 6.91 3.99
N ILE A 64 5.90 7.21 3.64
CA ILE A 64 6.99 7.33 4.62
C ILE A 64 6.78 8.56 5.51
N ILE A 65 6.58 9.72 4.90
CA ILE A 65 6.38 10.98 5.60
C ILE A 65 5.18 10.87 6.54
N GLN A 66 4.05 10.34 6.07
CA GLN A 66 2.87 10.14 6.92
C GLN A 66 3.13 9.26 8.14
N LYS A 67 3.97 8.23 8.02
CA LYS A 67 4.34 7.38 9.16
C LYS A 67 5.20 8.10 10.18
N GLU A 68 6.03 9.06 9.74
CA GLU A 68 6.93 9.82 10.60
C GLU A 68 6.23 10.96 11.34
N ILE A 69 5.41 11.73 10.62
CA ILE A 69 4.81 12.96 11.18
C ILE A 69 3.31 12.87 11.42
N GLY A 70 2.66 11.77 11.00
CA GLY A 70 1.21 11.58 11.18
C GLY A 70 0.38 12.33 10.14
N GLY A 71 -0.85 12.67 10.51
CA GLY A 71 -1.82 13.29 9.63
C GLY A 71 -2.72 12.27 8.94
N GLU A 72 -3.90 12.72 8.50
CA GLU A 72 -4.84 11.93 7.71
C GLU A 72 -4.45 12.01 6.24
N LYS A 73 -4.01 10.86 5.69
CA LYS A 73 -3.55 10.77 4.30
C LYS A 73 -4.72 10.73 3.33
N GLU A 74 -4.54 11.40 2.17
CA GLU A 74 -5.52 11.38 1.07
C GLU A 74 -6.93 11.83 1.52
N TYR A 75 -6.97 12.84 2.41
CA TYR A 75 -8.23 13.37 2.93
C TYR A 75 -9.10 13.93 1.80
N ARG A 76 -10.28 13.37 1.62
CA ARG A 76 -11.18 13.71 0.52
C ARG A 76 -12.06 14.92 0.87
N LEU A 77 -11.98 15.94 0.05
CA LEU A 77 -12.85 17.10 0.12
C LEU A 77 -14.23 16.85 -0.54
N ASP A 78 -15.19 17.73 -0.27
CA ASP A 78 -16.56 17.65 -0.79
C ASP A 78 -16.67 17.74 -2.32
N ASP A 79 -15.70 18.36 -2.97
CA ASP A 79 -15.59 18.48 -4.43
C ASP A 79 -14.84 17.31 -5.09
N GLY A 80 -14.40 16.33 -4.28
CA GLY A 80 -13.72 15.14 -4.73
C GLY A 80 -12.20 15.28 -4.86
N THR A 81 -11.63 16.47 -4.66
CA THR A 81 -10.17 16.65 -4.57
C THR A 81 -9.64 16.06 -3.27
N ARG A 82 -8.33 15.86 -3.16
CA ARG A 82 -7.71 15.20 -2.01
C ARG A 82 -6.51 15.97 -1.53
N VAL A 83 -6.47 16.17 -0.21
CA VAL A 83 -5.33 16.73 0.49
C VAL A 83 -4.37 15.58 0.80
N ASP A 84 -3.09 15.73 0.49
CA ASP A 84 -2.11 14.66 0.72
C ASP A 84 -1.99 14.28 2.19
N LEU A 85 -1.82 15.27 3.08
CA LEU A 85 -1.87 15.08 4.53
C LEU A 85 -2.67 16.18 5.19
N LEU A 86 -3.69 15.81 5.95
CA LEU A 86 -4.48 16.75 6.74
C LEU A 86 -4.12 16.61 8.21
N PHE A 87 -3.59 17.67 8.81
CA PHE A 87 -3.32 17.80 10.24
C PHE A 87 -4.45 18.55 10.93
N GLU A 88 -4.44 18.58 12.27
CA GLU A 88 -5.41 19.39 13.02
C GLU A 88 -5.29 20.89 12.70
N ASP A 89 -4.07 21.36 12.49
CA ASP A 89 -3.71 22.76 12.29
C ASP A 89 -3.28 23.13 10.87
N LYS A 90 -3.02 22.19 9.97
CA LYS A 90 -2.49 22.45 8.63
C LYS A 90 -3.11 21.56 7.56
N ALA A 91 -3.17 22.07 6.32
CA ALA A 91 -3.45 21.29 5.12
C ALA A 91 -2.17 21.21 4.27
N CYS A 92 -1.66 20.01 4.08
CA CYS A 92 -0.35 19.78 3.47
C CYS A 92 -0.45 19.17 2.08
N GLU A 93 0.32 19.72 1.17
CA GLU A 93 0.62 19.16 -0.16
C GLU A 93 2.05 18.66 -0.20
N ILE A 94 2.28 17.47 -0.76
CA ILE A 94 3.60 16.84 -0.91
C ILE A 94 3.89 16.69 -2.39
N ASP A 95 4.90 17.40 -2.90
CA ASP A 95 5.25 17.34 -4.31
C ASP A 95 6.77 17.41 -4.53
N TRP A 96 7.21 17.01 -5.71
CA TRP A 96 8.62 17.12 -6.08
C TRP A 96 9.05 18.59 -6.11
N ALA A 97 10.25 18.90 -5.63
CA ALA A 97 10.76 20.27 -5.54
C ALA A 97 10.69 21.03 -6.86
N ASN A 98 10.83 20.36 -8.00
CA ASN A 98 10.70 21.01 -9.31
C ASN A 98 9.25 21.35 -9.70
N LYS A 99 8.26 20.84 -8.99
CA LYS A 99 6.82 21.14 -9.16
C LYS A 99 6.29 22.14 -8.10
N TRP A 100 7.17 22.84 -7.42
CA TRP A 100 6.88 23.78 -6.34
C TRP A 100 5.68 24.72 -6.61
N ALA A 101 5.49 25.16 -7.85
CA ALA A 101 4.41 26.09 -8.21
C ALA A 101 3.03 25.38 -8.22
N GLU A 102 2.99 24.10 -8.59
CA GLU A 102 1.81 23.25 -8.49
C GLU A 102 1.46 23.01 -7.02
N GLY A 103 2.44 22.65 -6.20
CA GLY A 103 2.29 22.46 -4.76
C GLY A 103 1.76 23.71 -4.04
N ILE A 104 2.23 24.94 -4.42
CA ILE A 104 1.67 26.18 -3.91
C ILE A 104 0.17 26.30 -4.24
N GLY A 105 -0.19 26.09 -5.50
CA GLY A 105 -1.59 26.22 -5.94
C GLY A 105 -2.52 25.27 -5.19
N GLN A 106 -2.11 24.04 -5.05
CA GLN A 106 -2.88 23.00 -4.37
C GLN A 106 -2.96 23.25 -2.86
N SER A 107 -1.85 23.58 -2.20
CA SER A 107 -1.83 23.84 -0.76
C SER A 107 -2.70 25.03 -0.35
N ILE A 108 -2.68 26.12 -1.13
CA ILE A 108 -3.57 27.28 -0.92
C ILE A 108 -5.04 26.86 -1.06
N TYR A 109 -5.36 26.11 -2.11
CA TYR A 109 -6.73 25.64 -2.34
C TYR A 109 -7.23 24.78 -1.18
N TYR A 110 -6.41 23.83 -0.74
CA TYR A 110 -6.73 22.96 0.40
C TYR A 110 -6.83 23.72 1.71
N GLY A 111 -5.94 24.70 1.92
CA GLY A 111 -6.00 25.60 3.07
C GLY A 111 -7.32 26.35 3.15
N LEU A 112 -7.77 26.91 2.03
CA LEU A 112 -9.06 27.60 1.94
C LEU A 112 -10.25 26.66 2.20
N LYS A 113 -10.23 25.46 1.63
CA LYS A 113 -11.31 24.48 1.78
C LYS A 113 -11.41 23.90 3.19
N THR A 114 -10.29 23.65 3.82
CA THR A 114 -10.23 23.09 5.17
C THR A 114 -10.23 24.12 6.29
N LYS A 115 -10.06 25.42 5.94
CA LYS A 115 -9.85 26.53 6.88
C LYS A 115 -8.63 26.34 7.77
N ARG A 116 -7.57 25.78 7.20
CA ARG A 116 -6.30 25.52 7.87
C ARG A 116 -5.17 26.19 7.10
N PRO A 117 -4.11 26.67 7.76
CA PRO A 117 -2.91 27.15 7.08
C PRO A 117 -2.37 26.13 6.06
N PRO A 118 -1.93 26.61 4.88
CA PRO A 118 -1.28 25.74 3.89
C PRO A 118 0.13 25.36 4.34
N LEU A 119 0.53 24.14 4.04
CA LEU A 119 1.89 23.62 4.15
C LEU A 119 2.28 22.95 2.84
N VAL A 120 3.52 23.14 2.40
CA VAL A 120 4.10 22.40 1.27
C VAL A 120 5.30 21.59 1.77
N ILE A 121 5.33 20.31 1.46
CA ILE A 121 6.50 19.46 1.66
C ILE A 121 7.11 19.19 0.30
N LEU A 122 8.35 19.65 0.09
CA LEU A 122 9.10 19.44 -1.14
C LEU A 122 9.95 18.18 -1.06
N LEU A 123 9.76 17.27 -2.00
CA LEU A 123 10.60 16.08 -2.18
C LEU A 123 11.83 16.43 -3.00
N ALA A 124 13.01 16.41 -2.38
CA ALA A 124 14.29 16.72 -3.02
C ALA A 124 14.98 15.44 -3.53
N LYS A 125 15.28 15.39 -4.84
CA LYS A 125 16.06 14.29 -5.47
C LYS A 125 17.53 14.65 -5.69
N LYS A 126 17.88 15.93 -5.62
CA LYS A 126 19.20 16.48 -5.93
C LYS A 126 19.40 17.84 -5.28
N ASP A 127 20.62 18.30 -5.27
CA ASP A 127 20.98 19.63 -4.78
C ASP A 127 20.32 20.75 -5.59
N GLY A 128 20.24 21.93 -5.02
CA GLY A 128 19.61 23.11 -5.63
C GLY A 128 18.09 23.14 -5.46
N TRP A 129 17.57 22.43 -4.46
CA TRP A 129 16.18 22.49 -4.03
C TRP A 129 15.88 23.77 -3.23
N GLU A 130 16.88 24.41 -2.64
CA GLU A 130 16.79 25.59 -1.78
C GLU A 130 16.02 26.72 -2.50
N LYS A 131 16.33 26.95 -3.76
CA LYS A 131 15.64 27.95 -4.59
C LYS A 131 14.14 27.69 -4.76
N TYR A 132 13.69 26.43 -4.60
CA TYR A 132 12.27 26.10 -4.68
C TYR A 132 11.59 26.31 -3.34
N ARG A 133 12.28 26.00 -2.23
CA ARG A 133 11.84 26.36 -0.87
C ARG A 133 11.66 27.88 -0.77
N ASP A 134 12.68 28.66 -1.15
CA ASP A 134 12.62 30.14 -1.12
C ASP A 134 11.41 30.69 -1.87
N ARG A 135 11.01 30.06 -2.97
CA ARG A 135 9.83 30.48 -3.76
C ARG A 135 8.52 30.18 -3.07
N VAL A 136 8.42 29.05 -2.36
CA VAL A 136 7.24 28.68 -1.58
C VAL A 136 7.10 29.64 -0.40
N GLU A 137 8.19 29.87 0.34
CA GLU A 137 8.24 30.78 1.47
C GLU A 137 7.98 32.24 1.09
N TYR A 138 8.43 32.67 -0.12
CA TYR A 138 8.10 33.99 -0.67
C TYR A 138 6.59 34.22 -0.84
N CYS A 139 5.81 33.15 -0.94
CA CYS A 139 4.35 33.19 -1.00
C CYS A 139 3.70 33.15 0.42
N ASP A 140 4.47 33.30 1.47
CA ASP A 140 4.01 33.22 2.88
C ASP A 140 3.37 31.84 3.21
N ILE A 141 3.94 30.78 2.63
CA ILE A 141 3.54 29.40 2.87
C ILE A 141 4.68 28.68 3.57
N GLU A 142 4.35 27.98 4.67
CA GLU A 142 5.31 27.15 5.38
C GLU A 142 5.79 26.01 4.45
N CYS A 143 7.11 25.81 4.39
CA CYS A 143 7.73 24.85 3.49
C CYS A 143 8.71 23.95 4.23
N TRP A 144 8.49 22.65 4.17
CA TRP A 144 9.42 21.64 4.68
C TRP A 144 10.08 20.94 3.50
N VAL A 145 11.27 20.39 3.70
CA VAL A 145 12.00 19.65 2.66
C VAL A 145 12.37 18.27 3.16
N TYR A 146 11.99 17.27 2.39
CA TYR A 146 12.38 15.88 2.60
C TYR A 146 13.35 15.45 1.50
N ASP A 147 14.61 15.16 1.87
CA ASP A 147 15.62 14.69 0.92
C ASP A 147 15.52 13.18 0.74
N THR A 148 15.04 12.78 -0.44
CA THR A 148 14.81 11.36 -0.78
C THR A 148 16.10 10.56 -0.97
N ARG A 149 17.27 11.20 -1.00
CA ARG A 149 18.58 10.53 -1.12
C ARG A 149 19.10 10.04 0.22
N ILE A 150 18.80 10.79 1.28
CA ILE A 150 19.18 10.44 2.66
C ILE A 150 17.99 9.91 3.47
N GLU A 151 16.81 9.85 2.84
CA GLU A 151 15.55 9.43 3.44
C GLU A 151 15.26 10.18 4.75
N GLY A 152 15.37 11.52 4.71
CA GLY A 152 15.25 12.33 5.91
C GLY A 152 14.94 13.80 5.65
N TRP A 153 14.56 14.48 6.75
CA TRP A 153 14.29 15.91 6.75
C TRP A 153 15.58 16.72 6.61
N VAL A 154 15.45 17.83 5.93
CA VAL A 154 16.53 18.82 5.86
C VAL A 154 16.26 19.85 6.95
N ASP A 155 17.11 19.83 7.99
CA ASP A 155 17.04 20.80 9.09
C ASP A 155 17.45 22.20 8.58
N GLU A 156 16.80 23.22 9.11
CA GLU A 156 17.25 24.59 8.97
C GLU A 156 18.52 24.78 9.82
N GLU A 157 19.63 25.11 9.18
CA GLU A 157 20.83 25.58 9.90
C GLU A 157 20.69 27.04 10.37
#